data_3aa6f673bbd30a4c33bab502f5a43218
#
_entry.id   3aa6f673bbd30a4c33bab502f5a43218
#
_cell.length_a   1.000
_cell.length_b   1.000
_cell.length_c   1.000
_cell.angle_alpha   90.00
_cell.angle_beta   90.00
_cell.angle_gamma   90.00
#
_symmetry.space_group_name_H-M   'P 1'
#
loop_
_entity.id
_entity.type
_entity.pdbx_description
1 polymer ?
#
loop_
_entity_poly.entity_id
_entity_poly.type
_entity_poly.pdbx_seq_one_letter_code
_entity_poly.pdbx_strand_id
1 'polypeptide(L)'
;MNLVVTVIVAMLIAGSMVDGMQAALPRTIAKGDQSSIESPAQVLARTEAEWTALWRRHAGANAVPPVDFTREMVAGVFMGSRPNAGFSITIVTSMEVKGVLVVRYRETIPSRDAVTAQILTFPYHLVAIPKATVTEVKFEKVP
;
A
#
# COMPACT_ATOMS: atom_id res chain seq x y z
N MET A 1 -68.85 -8.86 0.25
CA MET A 1 -67.72 -9.11 1.14
C MET A 1 -66.50 -9.41 0.29
N ASN A 2 -65.68 -8.34 0.01
CA ASN A 2 -64.54 -8.44 -0.90
C ASN A 2 -63.29 -8.70 -0.09
N LEU A 3 -62.74 -9.88 -0.28
CA LEU A 3 -61.45 -10.25 0.31
C LEU A 3 -60.31 -9.67 -0.54
N VAL A 4 -59.67 -8.66 -0.03
CA VAL A 4 -58.46 -8.09 -0.67
C VAL A 4 -57.28 -8.95 -0.19
N VAL A 5 -56.76 -9.77 -1.07
CA VAL A 5 -55.51 -10.51 -0.83
C VAL A 5 -54.38 -9.57 -1.17
N THR A 6 -53.73 -9.06 -0.14
CA THR A 6 -52.52 -8.28 -0.31
C THR A 6 -51.32 -9.28 -0.50
N VAL A 7 -50.85 -9.36 -1.74
CA VAL A 7 -49.63 -10.10 -2.04
C VAL A 7 -48.44 -9.21 -1.67
N ILE A 8 -47.75 -9.55 -0.58
CA ILE A 8 -46.49 -8.94 -0.24
C ILE A 8 -45.41 -9.62 -1.09
N VAL A 9 -44.96 -8.94 -2.13
CA VAL A 9 -43.78 -9.37 -2.86
C VAL A 9 -42.56 -8.99 -2.02
N ALA A 10 -42.02 -9.96 -1.33
CA ALA A 10 -40.72 -9.82 -0.68
C ALA A 10 -39.65 -9.79 -1.77
N MET A 11 -39.15 -8.63 -2.07
CA MET A 11 -38.02 -8.42 -2.97
C MET A 11 -36.75 -8.81 -2.21
N LEU A 12 -36.31 -10.04 -2.40
CA LEU A 12 -34.99 -10.49 -1.95
C LEU A 12 -33.95 -9.76 -2.81
N ILE A 13 -33.38 -8.71 -2.24
CA ILE A 13 -32.16 -8.10 -2.79
C ILE A 13 -31.02 -9.09 -2.44
N ALA A 14 -30.72 -9.96 -3.38
CA ALA A 14 -29.48 -10.73 -3.33
C ALA A 14 -28.35 -9.72 -3.54
N GLY A 15 -27.82 -9.19 -2.45
CA GLY A 15 -26.58 -8.43 -2.48
C GLY A 15 -25.48 -9.36 -2.94
N SER A 16 -25.02 -9.19 -4.16
CA SER A 16 -23.83 -9.85 -4.66
C SER A 16 -22.65 -9.35 -3.84
N MET A 17 -22.26 -10.12 -2.82
CA MET A 17 -20.98 -9.90 -2.16
C MET A 17 -19.87 -10.29 -3.14
N VAL A 18 -19.41 -9.33 -3.92
CA VAL A 18 -18.15 -9.44 -4.64
C VAL A 18 -17.06 -9.08 -3.62
N ASP A 19 -16.90 -9.95 -2.63
CA ASP A 19 -15.89 -9.79 -1.60
C ASP A 19 -14.57 -10.30 -2.16
N GLY A 20 -13.53 -9.47 -2.20
CA GLY A 20 -12.15 -9.88 -2.45
C GLY A 20 -11.50 -9.41 -3.75
N MET A 21 -12.20 -8.73 -4.68
CA MET A 21 -11.62 -8.23 -5.93
C MET A 21 -11.55 -6.71 -6.04
N GLN A 22 -11.86 -5.99 -4.97
CA GLN A 22 -11.83 -4.54 -4.97
C GLN A 22 -10.44 -4.03 -4.60
N ALA A 23 -9.86 -3.19 -5.48
CA ALA A 23 -8.61 -2.50 -5.19
C ALA A 23 -8.82 -1.50 -4.05
N ALA A 24 -7.94 -1.51 -3.05
CA ALA A 24 -7.94 -0.57 -1.97
C ALA A 24 -6.94 0.56 -2.23
N LEU A 25 -7.35 1.80 -1.90
CA LEU A 25 -6.45 2.96 -1.88
C LEU A 25 -5.65 2.93 -0.58
N PRO A 26 -4.32 2.96 -0.66
CA PRO A 26 -3.48 2.94 0.52
C PRO A 26 -3.53 4.27 1.28
N ARG A 27 -3.43 4.20 2.60
CA ARG A 27 -3.26 5.37 3.46
C ARG A 27 -1.77 5.62 3.65
N THR A 28 -1.26 6.75 3.16
CA THR A 28 0.16 7.10 3.33
C THR A 28 0.51 7.30 4.80
N ILE A 29 1.50 6.57 5.28
CA ILE A 29 2.12 6.77 6.60
C ILE A 29 3.28 7.75 6.48
N ALA A 30 4.17 7.52 5.52
CA ALA A 30 5.31 8.39 5.24
C ALA A 30 5.74 8.24 3.78
N LYS A 31 6.17 9.33 3.19
CA LYS A 31 6.69 9.37 1.81
C LYS A 31 7.75 10.44 1.69
N GLY A 32 8.80 10.16 0.95
CA GLY A 32 9.88 11.11 0.74
C GLY A 32 11.06 10.52 -0.02
N ASP A 33 12.20 11.15 0.14
CA ASP A 33 13.44 10.80 -0.58
C ASP A 33 14.66 10.67 0.34
N GLN A 34 14.46 10.51 1.63
CA GLN A 34 15.53 10.42 2.62
C GLN A 34 15.38 9.20 3.55
N SER A 35 15.14 8.02 2.98
CA SER A 35 15.18 6.78 3.75
C SER A 35 16.61 6.40 4.12
N SER A 36 16.79 5.77 5.27
CA SER A 36 18.06 5.12 5.61
C SER A 36 18.24 3.76 4.94
N ILE A 37 17.24 3.27 4.23
CA ILE A 37 17.34 2.04 3.44
C ILE A 37 17.91 2.37 2.07
N GLU A 38 19.16 1.98 1.86
CA GLU A 38 19.96 2.37 0.70
C GLU A 38 19.82 1.43 -0.50
N SER A 39 19.30 0.23 -0.29
CA SER A 39 19.08 -0.76 -1.36
C SER A 39 17.61 -0.82 -1.75
N PRO A 40 17.30 -1.09 -3.04
CA PRO A 40 15.92 -1.33 -3.44
C PRO A 40 15.29 -2.44 -2.62
N ALA A 41 14.08 -2.21 -2.12
CA ALA A 41 13.37 -3.18 -1.30
C ALA A 41 11.85 -3.01 -1.41
N GLN A 42 11.14 -4.12 -1.22
CA GLN A 42 9.68 -4.18 -1.10
C GLN A 42 9.38 -5.03 0.12
N VAL A 43 8.64 -4.48 1.05
CA VAL A 43 8.46 -5.07 2.38
C VAL A 43 7.00 -5.03 2.78
N LEU A 44 6.54 -6.10 3.44
CA LEU A 44 5.25 -6.15 4.09
C LEU A 44 5.46 -6.40 5.58
N ALA A 45 4.89 -5.55 6.42
CA ALA A 45 4.86 -5.74 7.87
C ALA A 45 3.42 -6.08 8.30
N ARG A 46 3.23 -7.25 8.87
CA ARG A 46 1.93 -7.78 9.29
C ARG A 46 1.68 -7.61 10.79
N THR A 47 2.72 -7.31 11.55
CA THR A 47 2.69 -7.18 13.00
C THR A 47 3.35 -5.89 13.44
N GLU A 48 3.02 -5.46 14.65
CA GLU A 48 3.64 -4.28 15.25
C GLU A 48 5.16 -4.46 15.40
N ALA A 49 5.62 -5.66 15.74
CA ALA A 49 7.05 -5.93 15.87
C ALA A 49 7.78 -5.80 14.52
N GLU A 50 7.21 -6.34 13.45
CA GLU A 50 7.77 -6.19 12.11
C GLU A 50 7.78 -4.73 11.65
N TRP A 51 6.71 -3.99 11.93
CA TRP A 51 6.62 -2.58 11.61
C TRP A 51 7.66 -1.74 12.37
N THR A 52 7.81 -1.97 13.65
CA THR A 52 8.81 -1.28 14.47
C THR A 52 10.22 -1.54 13.94
N ALA A 53 10.53 -2.79 13.59
CA ALA A 53 11.83 -3.16 13.02
C ALA A 53 12.08 -2.48 11.67
N LEU A 54 11.08 -2.44 10.81
CA LEU A 54 11.16 -1.75 9.51
C LEU A 54 11.37 -0.25 9.70
N TRP A 55 10.59 0.38 10.60
CA TRP A 55 10.71 1.80 10.87
C TRP A 55 12.09 2.19 11.38
N ARG A 56 12.67 1.38 12.26
CA ARG A 56 14.03 1.62 12.77
C ARG A 56 15.09 1.57 11.68
N ARG A 57 14.95 0.67 10.74
CA ARG A 57 15.84 0.60 9.57
C ARG A 57 15.68 1.81 8.66
N HIS A 58 14.46 2.30 8.51
CA HIS A 58 14.11 3.43 7.65
C HIS A 58 14.45 4.78 8.28
N ALA A 59 14.10 5.00 9.54
CA ALA A 59 14.10 6.30 10.20
C ALA A 59 14.83 6.34 11.55
N GLY A 60 15.50 5.26 11.92
CA GLY A 60 16.29 5.21 13.15
C GLY A 60 15.46 5.37 14.42
N ALA A 61 15.88 6.29 15.28
CA ALA A 61 15.28 6.51 16.61
C ALA A 61 14.01 7.39 16.59
N ASN A 62 13.54 7.83 15.41
CA ASN A 62 12.31 8.61 15.33
C ASN A 62 11.11 7.79 15.82
N ALA A 63 10.12 8.49 16.40
CA ALA A 63 8.92 7.84 16.91
C ALA A 63 8.19 7.04 15.83
N VAL A 64 7.85 5.79 16.13
CA VAL A 64 7.15 4.89 15.22
C VAL A 64 5.71 5.36 15.05
N PRO A 65 5.26 5.66 13.81
CA PRO A 65 3.86 6.02 13.59
C PRO A 65 2.92 4.89 14.00
N PRO A 66 1.79 5.21 14.64
CA PRO A 66 0.83 4.19 15.06
C PRO A 66 0.11 3.57 13.89
N VAL A 67 -0.05 2.25 13.91
CA VAL A 67 -0.84 1.47 12.95
C VAL A 67 -1.67 0.45 13.72
N ASP A 68 -2.93 0.33 13.37
CA ASP A 68 -3.84 -0.66 13.98
C ASP A 68 -3.75 -2.00 13.24
N PHE A 69 -2.92 -2.91 13.72
CA PHE A 69 -2.71 -4.23 13.10
C PHE A 69 -3.89 -5.20 13.29
N THR A 70 -4.96 -4.80 13.94
CA THR A 70 -6.22 -5.55 13.91
C THR A 70 -6.99 -5.32 12.61
N ARG A 71 -6.74 -4.21 11.91
CA ARG A 71 -7.44 -3.78 10.68
C ARG A 71 -6.53 -3.59 9.49
N GLU A 72 -5.28 -3.19 9.72
CA GLU A 72 -4.34 -2.78 8.69
C GLU A 72 -3.02 -3.54 8.83
N MET A 73 -2.25 -3.49 7.78
CA MET A 73 -0.84 -3.86 7.77
C MET A 73 -0.07 -2.85 6.95
N VAL A 74 1.25 -2.90 6.97
CA VAL A 74 2.10 -1.91 6.32
C VAL A 74 2.77 -2.52 5.10
N ALA A 75 2.68 -1.82 3.98
CA ALA A 75 3.49 -2.08 2.80
C ALA A 75 4.49 -0.95 2.60
N GLY A 76 5.71 -1.29 2.25
CA GLY A 76 6.77 -0.34 2.00
C GLY A 76 7.52 -0.64 0.71
N VAL A 77 7.81 0.41 -0.05
CA VAL A 77 8.65 0.33 -1.24
C VAL A 77 9.78 1.35 -1.13
N PHE A 78 10.98 0.90 -1.47
CA PHE A 78 12.21 1.68 -1.36
C PHE A 78 12.93 1.59 -2.70
N MET A 79 13.25 2.74 -3.27
CA MET A 79 13.85 2.80 -4.60
C MET A 79 15.36 2.55 -4.57
N GLY A 80 15.95 2.64 -3.38
CA GLY A 80 17.38 2.61 -3.21
C GLY A 80 18.04 3.94 -3.53
N SER A 81 19.36 3.96 -3.55
CA SER A 81 20.16 5.16 -3.81
C SER A 81 19.94 5.69 -5.23
N ARG A 82 19.69 6.99 -5.33
CA ARG A 82 19.59 7.72 -6.60
C ARG A 82 20.54 8.92 -6.61
N PRO A 83 21.16 9.23 -7.77
CA PRO A 83 22.25 10.19 -7.81
C PRO A 83 21.82 11.66 -7.70
N ASN A 84 20.53 11.94 -7.88
CA ASN A 84 20.00 13.31 -7.85
C ASN A 84 18.53 13.31 -7.40
N ALA A 85 17.97 14.48 -7.16
CA ALA A 85 16.57 14.68 -6.87
C ALA A 85 15.69 14.41 -8.11
N GLY A 86 14.38 14.32 -7.92
CA GLY A 86 13.39 14.11 -8.98
C GLY A 86 12.93 12.67 -9.14
N PHE A 87 13.55 11.73 -8.46
CA PHE A 87 13.05 10.33 -8.36
C PHE A 87 12.02 10.22 -7.27
N SER A 88 10.97 9.44 -7.52
CA SER A 88 9.97 9.09 -6.52
C SER A 88 9.42 7.70 -6.75
N ILE A 89 8.83 7.13 -5.69
CA ILE A 89 8.17 5.84 -5.73
C ILE A 89 6.86 5.92 -4.95
N THR A 90 5.80 5.33 -5.50
CA THR A 90 4.45 5.45 -4.95
C THR A 90 3.73 4.12 -5.01
N ILE A 91 3.21 3.65 -3.88
CA ILE A 91 2.25 2.54 -3.86
C ILE A 91 0.90 3.09 -4.32
N VAL A 92 0.32 2.46 -5.32
CA VAL A 92 -0.89 2.92 -6.00
C VAL A 92 -2.13 2.21 -5.46
N THR A 93 -2.08 0.89 -5.37
CA THR A 93 -3.20 0.06 -4.91
C THR A 93 -2.72 -1.21 -4.22
N SER A 94 -3.59 -1.81 -3.43
CA SER A 94 -3.47 -3.19 -2.98
C SER A 94 -4.74 -3.95 -3.28
N MET A 95 -4.63 -5.22 -3.68
CA MET A 95 -5.76 -6.05 -4.03
C MET A 95 -5.44 -7.53 -3.86
N GLU A 96 -6.36 -8.29 -3.27
CA GLU A 96 -6.28 -9.75 -3.30
C GLU A 96 -6.81 -10.28 -4.64
N VAL A 97 -6.01 -11.08 -5.32
CA VAL A 97 -6.36 -11.75 -6.57
C VAL A 97 -6.02 -13.22 -6.45
N LYS A 98 -7.02 -14.08 -6.43
CA LYS A 98 -6.85 -15.55 -6.40
C LYS A 98 -5.89 -16.03 -5.30
N GLY A 99 -6.05 -15.51 -4.09
CA GLY A 99 -5.23 -15.89 -2.95
C GLY A 99 -3.85 -15.24 -2.88
N VAL A 100 -3.58 -14.24 -3.73
CA VAL A 100 -2.34 -13.45 -3.72
C VAL A 100 -2.67 -12.00 -3.41
N LEU A 101 -1.96 -11.40 -2.47
CA LEU A 101 -2.00 -9.97 -2.26
C LEU A 101 -1.10 -9.29 -3.28
N VAL A 102 -1.69 -8.50 -4.17
CA VAL A 102 -0.95 -7.73 -5.17
C VAL A 102 -0.86 -6.28 -4.73
N VAL A 103 0.35 -5.82 -4.50
CA VAL A 103 0.65 -4.42 -4.18
C VAL A 103 1.27 -3.77 -5.41
N ARG A 104 0.57 -2.82 -6.00
CA ARG A 104 1.04 -2.13 -7.20
C ARG A 104 1.70 -0.82 -6.84
N TYR A 105 2.85 -0.57 -7.45
CA TYR A 105 3.60 0.66 -7.24
C TYR A 105 4.13 1.23 -8.55
N ARG A 106 4.42 2.52 -8.53
CA ARG A 106 4.96 3.26 -9.67
C ARG A 106 6.24 3.97 -9.27
N GLU A 107 7.22 3.94 -10.14
CA GLU A 107 8.43 4.74 -10.03
C GLU A 107 8.36 5.92 -11.00
N THR A 108 8.77 7.10 -10.51
CA THR A 108 8.92 8.30 -11.34
C THR A 108 10.40 8.61 -11.48
N ILE A 109 10.82 8.75 -12.72
CA ILE A 109 12.20 9.10 -13.09
C ILE A 109 12.18 10.50 -13.71
N PRO A 110 13.06 11.41 -13.30
CA PRO A 110 13.11 12.74 -13.91
C PRO A 110 13.43 12.63 -15.40
N SER A 111 12.85 13.53 -16.21
CA SER A 111 13.18 13.61 -17.64
C SER A 111 14.64 13.97 -17.84
N ARG A 112 15.20 13.61 -19.02
CA ARG A 112 16.61 13.91 -19.34
C ARG A 112 16.92 15.40 -19.28
N ASP A 113 15.97 16.26 -19.61
CA ASP A 113 16.12 17.70 -19.65
C ASP A 113 15.75 18.39 -18.33
N ALA A 114 15.32 17.63 -17.32
CA ALA A 114 14.99 18.20 -16.03
C ALA A 114 16.25 18.71 -15.31
N VAL A 115 16.12 19.91 -14.78
CA VAL A 115 17.13 20.48 -13.88
C VAL A 115 16.77 20.03 -12.46
N THR A 116 17.59 19.16 -11.89
CA THR A 116 17.37 18.61 -10.55
C THR A 116 18.57 18.90 -9.65
N ALA A 117 18.32 18.96 -8.33
CA ALA A 117 19.40 19.11 -7.38
C ALA A 117 20.32 17.87 -7.41
N GLN A 118 21.63 18.10 -7.45
CA GLN A 118 22.67 17.07 -7.48
C GLN A 118 22.96 16.57 -6.07
N ILE A 119 21.97 15.96 -5.44
CA ILE A 119 22.06 15.37 -4.10
C ILE A 119 21.66 13.91 -4.15
N LEU A 120 22.35 13.08 -3.39
CA LEU A 120 22.00 11.68 -3.23
C LEU A 120 20.64 11.55 -2.54
N THR A 121 19.73 10.79 -3.13
CA THR A 121 18.38 10.56 -2.58
C THR A 121 18.08 9.09 -2.43
N PHE A 122 17.11 8.78 -1.54
CA PHE A 122 16.65 7.43 -1.22
C PHE A 122 15.12 7.43 -1.17
N PRO A 123 14.44 7.47 -2.33
CA PRO A 123 12.98 7.58 -2.37
C PRO A 123 12.28 6.38 -1.75
N TYR A 124 11.19 6.64 -1.06
CA TYR A 124 10.39 5.61 -0.40
C TYR A 124 8.92 5.99 -0.29
N HIS A 125 8.08 4.99 -0.08
CA HIS A 125 6.69 5.16 0.29
C HIS A 125 6.28 4.05 1.25
N LEU A 126 5.76 4.44 2.41
CA LEU A 126 5.21 3.56 3.44
C LEU A 126 3.73 3.82 3.58
N VAL A 127 2.92 2.79 3.47
CA VAL A 127 1.46 2.89 3.50
C VAL A 127 0.84 1.85 4.42
N ALA A 128 -0.32 2.21 4.99
CA ALA A 128 -1.21 1.25 5.61
C ALA A 128 -2.22 0.76 4.56
N ILE A 129 -2.40 -0.54 4.49
CA ILE A 129 -3.34 -1.22 3.60
C ILE A 129 -4.25 -2.12 4.42
N PRO A 130 -5.43 -2.50 3.91
CA PRO A 130 -6.31 -3.43 4.61
C PRO A 130 -5.60 -4.73 4.94
N LYS A 131 -5.84 -5.24 6.14
CA LYS A 131 -5.27 -6.51 6.58
C LYS A 131 -5.73 -7.64 5.68
N ALA A 132 -4.77 -8.41 5.16
CA ALA A 132 -5.01 -9.60 4.38
C ALA A 132 -4.44 -10.81 5.10
N THR A 133 -5.15 -11.94 5.06
CA THR A 133 -4.74 -13.20 5.71
C THR A 133 -3.95 -14.10 4.77
N VAL A 134 -3.95 -13.80 3.47
CA VAL A 134 -3.16 -14.55 2.48
C VAL A 134 -1.67 -14.42 2.75
N THR A 135 -0.94 -15.51 2.56
CA THR A 135 0.51 -15.56 2.82
C THR A 135 1.33 -15.10 1.64
N GLU A 136 0.83 -15.30 0.42
CA GLU A 136 1.55 -14.93 -0.80
C GLU A 136 1.33 -13.45 -1.13
N VAL A 137 2.43 -12.75 -1.35
CA VAL A 137 2.45 -11.31 -1.69
C VAL A 137 3.27 -11.10 -2.95
N LYS A 138 2.74 -10.31 -3.86
CA LYS A 138 3.42 -9.88 -5.07
C LYS A 138 3.46 -8.35 -5.12
N PHE A 139 4.64 -7.79 -5.29
CA PHE A 139 4.81 -6.38 -5.63
C PHE A 139 4.95 -6.25 -7.13
N GLU A 140 4.11 -5.43 -7.73
CA GLU A 140 4.03 -5.26 -9.18
C GLU A 140 4.23 -3.80 -9.54
N LYS A 141 5.30 -3.55 -10.32
CA LYS A 141 5.54 -2.21 -10.84
C LYS A 141 4.63 -1.94 -12.03
N VAL A 142 3.95 -0.80 -12.01
CA VAL A 142 3.06 -0.33 -13.08
C VAL A 142 3.67 0.90 -13.77
N PRO A 143 3.30 1.13 -15.04
CA PRO A 143 3.77 2.30 -15.80
C PRO A 143 3.43 3.64 -15.17
#